data_e9ca4e9d5f2754b706b3bfec3e91e5d4
#
_entry.id   e9ca4e9d5f2754b706b3bfec3e91e5d4
#
_cell.length_a   1.000
_cell.length_b   1.000
_cell.length_c   1.000
_cell.angle_alpha   90.00
_cell.angle_beta   90.00
_cell.angle_gamma   90.00
#
_symmetry.space_group_name_H-M   'P 1'
#
loop_
_entity.id
_entity.type
_entity.pdbx_description
1 polymer ?
#
loop_
_entity_poly.entity_id
_entity_poly.type
_entity_poly.pdbx_seq_one_letter_code
_entity_poly.pdbx_strand_id
1 'polypeptide(L)'
;MIFSIPKRVSNRNKYSSQPIPEQFLEEVKKISSSEIEVQVITEKSKILPLSDIANQAQIEVMDRDSFREELSHYVKSNFTKSETGMPGFTLGLPTLVSLFASKLIKKVNMSRKTAKKDDTLLKKFTSAFLIVSAKSDDKYNWMKTGQIFERAWLLATQNGLSCSVLAAGVQVGNYFKKVQEILSTS
;
A
#
# COMPACT_ATOMS: atom_id res chain seq x y z
N MET A 1 10.10 -18.32 6.72
CA MET A 1 9.64 -16.97 7.13
C MET A 1 10.73 -16.09 7.77
N ILE A 2 11.50 -16.54 8.77
CA ILE A 2 12.57 -15.73 9.43
C ILE A 2 13.55 -15.11 8.42
N PHE A 3 14.00 -15.86 7.41
CA PHE A 3 14.91 -15.37 6.37
C PHE A 3 14.28 -14.36 5.39
N SER A 4 12.96 -14.15 5.48
CA SER A 4 12.25 -13.14 4.67
C SER A 4 12.23 -11.77 5.35
N ILE A 5 12.44 -11.70 6.68
CA ILE A 5 12.40 -10.43 7.44
C ILE A 5 13.35 -9.38 6.84
N PRO A 6 14.66 -9.65 6.63
CA PRO A 6 15.56 -8.65 6.05
C PRO A 6 15.34 -8.38 4.56
N LYS A 7 14.55 -9.22 3.87
CA LYS A 7 14.25 -9.09 2.45
C LYS A 7 12.94 -8.36 2.16
N ARG A 8 12.09 -8.17 3.17
CA ARG A 8 10.81 -7.50 3.04
C ARG A 8 11.01 -6.01 2.78
N VAL A 9 10.58 -5.55 1.62
CA VAL A 9 10.63 -4.14 1.23
C VAL A 9 9.32 -3.71 0.57
N SER A 10 8.94 -2.44 0.74
CA SER A 10 7.87 -1.84 -0.05
C SER A 10 8.38 -1.55 -1.45
N ASN A 11 7.77 -2.15 -2.46
CA ASN A 11 8.08 -1.89 -3.85
C ASN A 11 6.95 -1.07 -4.49
N ARG A 12 7.22 0.18 -4.81
CA ARG A 12 6.28 1.11 -5.49
C ARG A 12 6.56 1.25 -6.98
N ASN A 13 7.39 0.37 -7.54
CA ASN A 13 7.68 0.33 -8.96
C ASN A 13 6.70 -0.58 -9.70
N LYS A 14 6.85 -0.62 -11.03
CA LYS A 14 6.09 -1.51 -11.89
C LYS A 14 6.34 -2.97 -11.52
N TYR A 15 5.26 -3.72 -11.32
CA TYR A 15 5.30 -5.17 -11.12
C TYR A 15 5.38 -5.93 -12.45
N SER A 16 5.81 -7.19 -12.39
CA SER A 16 5.74 -8.09 -13.52
C SER A 16 4.29 -8.51 -13.78
N SER A 17 3.99 -8.91 -15.04
CA SER A 17 2.67 -9.42 -15.41
C SER A 17 2.48 -10.90 -15.06
N GLN A 18 3.36 -11.48 -14.27
CA GLN A 18 3.29 -12.89 -13.90
C GLN A 18 2.08 -13.13 -12.98
N PRO A 19 1.41 -14.26 -13.14
CA PRO A 19 0.33 -14.65 -12.23
C PRO A 19 0.88 -14.88 -10.82
N ILE A 20 0.01 -14.71 -9.84
CA ILE A 20 0.34 -15.04 -8.44
C ILE A 20 0.51 -16.57 -8.32
N PRO A 21 1.61 -17.07 -7.70
CA PRO A 21 1.82 -18.49 -7.53
C PRO A 21 0.69 -19.14 -6.71
N GLU A 22 0.20 -20.29 -7.16
CA GLU A 22 -0.87 -21.03 -6.49
C GLU A 22 -0.48 -21.42 -5.06
N GLN A 23 0.77 -21.83 -4.88
CA GLN A 23 1.33 -22.12 -3.55
C GLN A 23 1.13 -20.95 -2.57
N PHE A 24 1.37 -19.71 -3.02
CA PHE A 24 1.15 -18.53 -2.19
C PHE A 24 -0.33 -18.36 -1.84
N LEU A 25 -1.24 -18.57 -2.82
CA LEU A 25 -2.68 -18.46 -2.59
C LEU A 25 -3.17 -19.49 -1.54
N GLU A 26 -2.63 -20.70 -1.57
CA GLU A 26 -2.94 -21.73 -0.58
C GLU A 26 -2.35 -21.44 0.81
N GLU A 27 -1.12 -20.96 0.86
CA GLU A 27 -0.43 -20.62 2.11
C GLU A 27 -1.11 -19.45 2.82
N VAL A 28 -1.52 -18.42 2.07
CA VAL A 28 -2.13 -17.23 2.64
C VAL A 28 -3.53 -17.49 3.17
N LYS A 29 -4.29 -18.40 2.56
CA LYS A 29 -5.60 -18.84 3.08
C LYS A 29 -5.49 -19.45 4.48
N LYS A 30 -4.41 -20.17 4.76
CA LYS A 30 -4.17 -20.86 6.04
C LYS A 30 -3.84 -19.92 7.21
N ILE A 31 -3.52 -18.66 6.93
CA ILE A 31 -3.24 -17.68 8.00
C ILE A 31 -4.47 -16.90 8.47
N SER A 32 -5.59 -17.04 7.78
CA SER A 32 -6.90 -16.54 8.27
C SER A 32 -7.29 -17.22 9.58
N SER A 33 -8.06 -16.54 10.38
CA SER A 33 -8.62 -17.06 11.64
C SER A 33 -10.13 -16.81 11.69
N SER A 34 -10.78 -17.22 12.78
CA SER A 34 -12.19 -16.92 13.01
C SER A 34 -12.52 -15.43 13.03
N GLU A 35 -11.55 -14.60 13.46
CA GLU A 35 -11.73 -13.16 13.65
C GLU A 35 -11.11 -12.31 12.55
N ILE A 36 -10.06 -12.82 11.87
CA ILE A 36 -9.31 -12.10 10.84
C ILE A 36 -9.33 -12.89 9.55
N GLU A 37 -9.83 -12.27 8.51
CA GLU A 37 -9.87 -12.83 7.16
C GLU A 37 -8.76 -12.23 6.28
N VAL A 38 -8.14 -13.08 5.47
CA VAL A 38 -7.18 -12.67 4.45
C VAL A 38 -7.71 -13.08 3.08
N GLN A 39 -7.91 -12.09 2.23
CA GLN A 39 -8.37 -12.30 0.86
C GLN A 39 -7.29 -11.87 -0.13
N VAL A 40 -7.09 -12.67 -1.17
CA VAL A 40 -6.25 -12.31 -2.32
C VAL A 40 -7.14 -12.18 -3.54
N ILE A 41 -7.31 -10.96 -4.02
CA ILE A 41 -8.16 -10.60 -5.14
C ILE A 41 -7.33 -10.57 -6.41
N THR A 42 -7.57 -11.50 -7.31
CA THR A 42 -6.86 -11.61 -8.60
C THR A 42 -7.76 -11.25 -9.79
N GLU A 43 -9.07 -11.17 -9.59
CA GLU A 43 -10.06 -10.87 -10.61
C GLU A 43 -9.99 -9.40 -11.06
N LYS A 44 -9.79 -9.19 -12.35
CA LYS A 44 -9.72 -7.86 -12.96
C LYS A 44 -10.96 -7.01 -12.68
N SER A 45 -12.14 -7.62 -12.62
CA SER A 45 -13.41 -6.97 -12.30
C SER A 45 -13.41 -6.30 -10.92
N LYS A 46 -12.62 -6.82 -9.96
CA LYS A 46 -12.45 -6.27 -8.61
C LYS A 46 -11.18 -5.42 -8.48
N ILE A 47 -10.09 -5.80 -9.17
CA ILE A 47 -8.84 -5.03 -9.17
C ILE A 47 -9.06 -3.60 -9.68
N LEU A 48 -9.83 -3.42 -10.75
CA LEU A 48 -10.05 -2.09 -11.32
C LEU A 48 -10.74 -1.14 -10.34
N PRO A 49 -11.92 -1.46 -9.77
CA PRO A 49 -12.57 -0.57 -8.82
C PRO A 49 -11.79 -0.39 -7.51
N LEU A 50 -11.06 -1.40 -7.03
CA LEU A 50 -10.17 -1.24 -5.87
C LEU A 50 -9.02 -0.27 -6.17
N SER A 51 -8.48 -0.30 -7.40
CA SER A 51 -7.46 0.66 -7.85
C SER A 51 -8.02 2.09 -7.89
N ASP A 52 -9.25 2.27 -8.37
CA ASP A 52 -9.92 3.58 -8.39
C ASP A 52 -10.13 4.12 -6.98
N ILE A 53 -10.58 3.28 -6.04
CA ILE A 53 -10.75 3.65 -4.64
C ILE A 53 -9.42 4.09 -4.03
N ALA A 54 -8.37 3.28 -4.19
CA ALA A 54 -7.04 3.59 -3.65
C ALA A 54 -6.51 4.92 -4.20
N ASN A 55 -6.69 5.16 -5.50
CA ASN A 55 -6.23 6.37 -6.16
C ASN A 55 -7.03 7.62 -5.74
N GLN A 56 -8.36 7.53 -5.67
CA GLN A 56 -9.21 8.63 -5.19
C GLN A 56 -8.90 8.99 -3.74
N ALA A 57 -8.77 8.01 -2.85
CA ALA A 57 -8.40 8.23 -1.47
C ALA A 57 -7.01 8.87 -1.34
N GLN A 58 -6.05 8.47 -2.16
CA GLN A 58 -4.71 9.07 -2.21
C GLN A 58 -4.76 10.53 -2.65
N ILE A 59 -5.59 10.87 -3.64
CA ILE A 59 -5.79 12.26 -4.07
C ILE A 59 -6.38 13.07 -2.90
N GLU A 60 -7.44 12.56 -2.28
CA GLU A 60 -8.12 13.27 -1.18
C GLU A 60 -7.20 13.54 0.00
N VAL A 61 -6.40 12.57 0.43
CA VAL A 61 -5.47 12.79 1.55
C VAL A 61 -4.37 13.79 1.18
N MET A 62 -3.85 13.73 -0.05
CA MET A 62 -2.83 14.66 -0.52
C MET A 62 -3.37 16.07 -0.78
N ASP A 63 -4.68 16.25 -0.97
CA ASP A 63 -5.32 17.56 -1.09
C ASP A 63 -5.42 18.30 0.27
N ARG A 64 -5.26 17.58 1.39
CA ARG A 64 -5.26 18.18 2.75
C ARG A 64 -3.92 18.85 3.04
N ASP A 65 -3.95 20.15 3.33
CA ASP A 65 -2.73 20.92 3.66
C ASP A 65 -2.01 20.35 4.88
N SER A 66 -2.77 19.98 5.92
CA SER A 66 -2.23 19.37 7.14
C SER A 66 -1.46 18.08 6.88
N PHE A 67 -1.97 17.23 5.98
CA PHE A 67 -1.28 16.00 5.62
C PHE A 67 0.03 16.28 4.86
N ARG A 68 0.01 17.23 3.91
CA ARG A 68 1.24 17.61 3.19
C ARG A 68 2.26 18.27 4.10
N GLU A 69 1.81 19.05 5.07
CA GLU A 69 2.69 19.63 6.08
C GLU A 69 3.36 18.55 6.92
N GLU A 70 2.60 17.61 7.47
CA GLU A 70 3.11 16.47 8.23
C GLU A 70 4.09 15.64 7.37
N LEU A 71 3.68 15.25 6.17
CA LEU A 71 4.53 14.48 5.24
C LEU A 71 5.84 15.18 4.96
N SER A 72 5.82 16.51 4.84
CA SER A 72 7.02 17.31 4.58
C SER A 72 8.10 17.19 5.66
N HIS A 73 7.72 16.91 6.91
CA HIS A 73 8.66 16.69 8.01
C HIS A 73 9.40 15.35 7.90
N TYR A 74 8.76 14.35 7.31
CA TYR A 74 9.35 13.01 7.13
C TYR A 74 10.17 12.89 5.84
N VAL A 75 9.91 13.70 4.82
CA VAL A 75 10.67 13.64 3.57
C VAL A 75 12.04 14.31 3.75
N LYS A 76 13.09 13.57 3.39
CA LYS A 76 14.49 13.98 3.51
C LYS A 76 15.17 14.05 2.14
N SER A 77 16.28 14.78 2.07
CA SER A 77 17.12 14.76 0.86
C SER A 77 17.77 13.38 0.66
N ASN A 78 18.20 13.09 -0.56
CA ASN A 78 18.93 11.85 -0.87
C ASN A 78 20.32 11.79 -0.20
N PHE A 79 20.82 12.89 0.33
CA PHE A 79 22.07 12.98 1.08
C PHE A 79 21.87 12.81 2.60
N THR A 80 20.64 12.54 3.05
CA THR A 80 20.39 12.42 4.48
C THR A 80 21.16 11.25 5.10
N LYS A 81 21.68 11.47 6.30
CA LYS A 81 22.24 10.44 7.17
C LYS A 81 21.25 10.08 8.30
N SER A 82 20.04 10.64 8.27
CA SER A 82 19.02 10.38 9.29
C SER A 82 18.55 8.94 9.22
N GLU A 83 18.48 8.28 10.36
CA GLU A 83 17.90 6.93 10.48
C GLU A 83 16.38 6.94 10.36
N THR A 84 15.75 8.11 10.43
CA THR A 84 14.30 8.28 10.34
C THR A 84 13.91 9.12 9.14
N GLY A 85 12.70 8.87 8.62
CA GLY A 85 12.15 9.60 7.49
C GLY A 85 12.30 8.85 6.16
N MET A 86 11.90 9.52 5.09
CA MET A 86 11.88 8.97 3.73
C MET A 86 12.82 9.78 2.83
N PRO A 87 13.99 9.26 2.45
CA PRO A 87 14.84 9.91 1.46
C PRO A 87 14.09 10.08 0.12
N GLY A 88 14.38 11.15 -0.60
CA GLY A 88 13.67 11.49 -1.85
C GLY A 88 13.72 10.38 -2.91
N PHE A 89 14.76 9.54 -2.94
CA PHE A 89 14.83 8.42 -3.87
C PHE A 89 13.73 7.38 -3.65
N THR A 90 13.21 7.23 -2.42
CA THR A 90 12.07 6.34 -2.12
C THR A 90 10.77 6.84 -2.76
N LEU A 91 10.71 8.13 -3.07
CA LEU A 91 9.62 8.80 -3.79
C LEU A 91 9.93 8.98 -5.29
N GLY A 92 11.03 8.42 -5.77
CA GLY A 92 11.48 8.56 -7.15
C GLY A 92 11.96 9.97 -7.52
N LEU A 93 12.40 10.77 -6.53
CA LEU A 93 12.89 12.13 -6.78
C LEU A 93 14.37 12.12 -7.20
N PRO A 94 14.73 12.88 -8.27
CA PRO A 94 16.11 13.12 -8.62
C PRO A 94 16.89 13.77 -7.46
N THR A 95 18.19 13.51 -7.37
CA THR A 95 19.01 13.92 -6.22
C THR A 95 18.97 15.44 -5.98
N LEU A 96 19.09 16.26 -7.01
CA LEU A 96 19.03 17.72 -6.86
C LEU A 96 17.64 18.19 -6.43
N VAL A 97 16.57 17.57 -6.94
CA VAL A 97 15.19 17.90 -6.55
C VAL A 97 14.94 17.52 -5.10
N SER A 98 15.56 16.44 -4.62
CA SER A 98 15.38 15.97 -3.24
C SER A 98 15.85 16.98 -2.19
N LEU A 99 16.77 17.90 -2.50
CA LEU A 99 17.19 18.96 -1.59
C LEU A 99 16.04 19.91 -1.20
N PHE A 100 15.08 20.07 -2.10
CA PHE A 100 13.92 20.95 -1.91
C PHE A 100 12.62 20.16 -1.68
N ALA A 101 12.68 18.83 -1.59
CA ALA A 101 11.53 17.93 -1.58
C ALA A 101 10.53 18.26 -0.45
N SER A 102 11.01 18.50 0.76
CA SER A 102 10.18 18.88 1.91
C SER A 102 9.39 20.17 1.63
N LYS A 103 10.07 21.24 1.16
CA LYS A 103 9.41 22.50 0.83
C LYS A 103 8.45 22.36 -0.35
N LEU A 104 8.80 21.54 -1.34
CA LEU A 104 7.99 21.31 -2.53
C LEU A 104 6.68 20.61 -2.15
N ILE A 105 6.75 19.52 -1.36
CA ILE A 105 5.58 18.76 -0.92
C ILE A 105 4.63 19.63 -0.09
N LYS A 106 5.18 20.46 0.80
CA LYS A 106 4.36 21.38 1.62
C LYS A 106 3.61 22.40 0.77
N LYS A 107 4.27 22.98 -0.25
CA LYS A 107 3.73 24.13 -1.01
C LYS A 107 2.99 23.73 -2.28
N VAL A 108 3.35 22.62 -2.89
CA VAL A 108 2.83 22.22 -4.21
C VAL A 108 2.04 20.92 -4.06
N ASN A 109 0.76 21.03 -4.35
CA ASN A 109 -0.08 19.84 -4.45
C ASN A 109 0.18 19.13 -5.78
N MET A 110 0.86 18.00 -5.71
CA MET A 110 1.15 17.14 -6.87
C MET A 110 0.21 15.92 -6.95
N SER A 111 -0.85 15.88 -6.13
CA SER A 111 -1.75 14.73 -5.99
C SER A 111 -2.24 14.20 -7.35
N ARG A 112 -2.80 15.07 -8.18
CA ARG A 112 -3.35 14.69 -9.50
C ARG A 112 -2.30 14.19 -10.48
N LYS A 113 -1.08 14.72 -10.41
CA LYS A 113 0.02 14.29 -11.31
C LYS A 113 0.55 12.91 -10.90
N THR A 114 0.75 12.69 -9.60
CA THR A 114 1.17 11.38 -9.06
C THR A 114 0.07 10.35 -9.23
N ALA A 115 -1.19 10.72 -8.96
CA ALA A 115 -2.35 9.85 -9.11
C ALA A 115 -2.49 9.26 -10.51
N LYS A 116 -2.22 10.02 -11.57
CA LYS A 116 -2.27 9.49 -12.95
C LYS A 116 -1.22 8.40 -13.19
N LYS A 117 -0.04 8.55 -12.60
CA LYS A 117 1.02 7.53 -12.67
C LYS A 117 0.61 6.30 -11.86
N ASP A 118 0.12 6.50 -10.64
CA ASP A 118 -0.27 5.43 -9.73
C ASP A 118 -1.48 4.66 -10.29
N ASP A 119 -2.45 5.34 -10.88
CA ASP A 119 -3.60 4.72 -11.57
C ASP A 119 -3.14 3.75 -12.67
N THR A 120 -2.18 4.18 -13.49
CA THR A 120 -1.61 3.33 -14.53
C THR A 120 -0.89 2.12 -13.94
N LEU A 121 -0.12 2.30 -12.85
CA LEU A 121 0.57 1.21 -12.17
C LEU A 121 -0.41 0.21 -11.56
N LEU A 122 -1.41 0.71 -10.82
CA LEU A 122 -2.40 -0.11 -10.15
C LEU A 122 -3.25 -0.92 -11.14
N LYS A 123 -3.78 -0.29 -12.18
CA LYS A 123 -4.68 -0.96 -13.14
C LYS A 123 -3.97 -1.89 -14.10
N LYS A 124 -2.75 -1.54 -14.55
CA LYS A 124 -2.06 -2.33 -15.59
C LYS A 124 -1.09 -3.37 -15.04
N PHE A 125 -0.47 -3.09 -13.90
CA PHE A 125 0.65 -3.89 -13.40
C PHE A 125 0.42 -4.55 -12.04
N THR A 126 -0.73 -4.33 -11.40
CA THR A 126 -1.09 -5.07 -10.18
C THR A 126 -1.70 -6.40 -10.56
N SER A 127 -1.08 -7.48 -10.08
CA SER A 127 -1.55 -8.85 -10.30
C SER A 127 -2.60 -9.25 -9.27
N ALA A 128 -2.53 -8.70 -8.04
CA ALA A 128 -3.50 -8.99 -6.99
C ALA A 128 -3.55 -7.86 -5.94
N PHE A 129 -4.68 -7.74 -5.27
CA PHE A 129 -4.78 -7.07 -3.96
C PHE A 129 -4.83 -8.10 -2.85
N LEU A 130 -4.02 -7.92 -1.82
CA LEU A 130 -4.11 -8.66 -0.57
C LEU A 130 -4.79 -7.76 0.45
N ILE A 131 -5.92 -8.23 0.98
CA ILE A 131 -6.75 -7.48 1.92
C ILE A 131 -6.85 -8.31 3.21
N VAL A 132 -6.62 -7.64 4.34
CA VAL A 132 -6.76 -8.22 5.67
C VAL A 132 -7.87 -7.47 6.39
N SER A 133 -8.92 -8.17 6.79
CA SER A 133 -10.09 -7.60 7.44
C SER A 133 -10.38 -8.28 8.77
N ALA A 134 -10.82 -7.50 9.75
CA ALA A 134 -11.30 -7.98 11.05
C ALA A 134 -12.82 -7.93 11.13
N LYS A 135 -13.44 -8.86 11.86
CA LYS A 135 -14.88 -8.89 12.08
C LYS A 135 -15.38 -7.82 13.04
N SER A 136 -14.53 -7.35 13.94
CA SER A 136 -14.89 -6.30 14.91
C SER A 136 -13.79 -5.23 15.02
N ASP A 137 -14.23 -4.02 15.38
CA ASP A 137 -13.38 -2.82 15.48
C ASP A 137 -13.00 -2.59 16.96
N ASP A 138 -11.95 -3.29 17.40
CA ASP A 138 -11.41 -3.20 18.76
C ASP A 138 -9.89 -3.37 18.78
N LYS A 139 -9.27 -2.99 19.90
CA LYS A 139 -7.80 -2.98 20.04
C LYS A 139 -7.17 -4.36 19.86
N TYR A 140 -7.85 -5.43 20.29
CA TYR A 140 -7.34 -6.79 20.12
C TYR A 140 -7.27 -7.16 18.65
N ASN A 141 -8.36 -6.89 17.90
CA ASN A 141 -8.41 -7.16 16.48
C ASN A 141 -7.50 -6.26 15.66
N TRP A 142 -7.26 -5.00 16.06
CA TRP A 142 -6.26 -4.15 15.39
C TRP A 142 -4.86 -4.77 15.48
N MET A 143 -4.48 -5.22 16.67
CA MET A 143 -3.18 -5.88 16.86
C MET A 143 -3.09 -7.19 16.07
N LYS A 144 -4.15 -8.03 16.10
CA LYS A 144 -4.20 -9.27 15.33
C LYS A 144 -4.15 -9.04 13.83
N THR A 145 -4.87 -8.05 13.32
CA THR A 145 -4.82 -7.64 11.91
C THR A 145 -3.40 -7.28 11.50
N GLY A 146 -2.68 -6.48 12.32
CA GLY A 146 -1.28 -6.14 12.05
C GLY A 146 -0.36 -7.36 12.02
N GLN A 147 -0.53 -8.31 12.95
CA GLN A 147 0.25 -9.57 12.96
C GLN A 147 -0.01 -10.41 11.71
N ILE A 148 -1.27 -10.57 11.33
CA ILE A 148 -1.66 -11.34 10.14
C ILE A 148 -1.19 -10.63 8.85
N PHE A 149 -1.33 -9.32 8.78
CA PHE A 149 -0.83 -8.50 7.68
C PHE A 149 0.68 -8.69 7.47
N GLU A 150 1.47 -8.57 8.52
CA GLU A 150 2.93 -8.78 8.44
C GLU A 150 3.26 -10.22 8.05
N ARG A 151 2.56 -11.19 8.59
CA ARG A 151 2.74 -12.61 8.23
C ARG A 151 2.44 -12.87 6.75
N ALA A 152 1.36 -12.29 6.23
CA ALA A 152 1.01 -12.39 4.81
C ALA A 152 2.09 -11.75 3.92
N TRP A 153 2.63 -10.60 4.32
CA TRP A 153 3.70 -9.95 3.59
C TRP A 153 5.02 -10.75 3.60
N LEU A 154 5.35 -11.35 4.73
CA LEU A 154 6.53 -12.23 4.81
C LEU A 154 6.36 -13.48 3.96
N LEU A 155 5.15 -14.05 3.88
CA LEU A 155 4.83 -15.15 2.96
C LEU A 155 4.98 -14.71 1.50
N ALA A 156 4.46 -13.54 1.14
CA ALA A 156 4.64 -12.98 -0.19
C ALA A 156 6.12 -12.84 -0.54
N THR A 157 6.92 -12.28 0.38
CA THR A 157 8.38 -12.13 0.21
C THR A 157 9.08 -13.49 0.06
N GLN A 158 8.66 -14.51 0.81
CA GLN A 158 9.20 -15.88 0.72
C GLN A 158 8.92 -16.50 -0.65
N ASN A 159 7.77 -16.21 -1.23
CA ASN A 159 7.37 -16.66 -2.56
C ASN A 159 7.89 -15.75 -3.70
N GLY A 160 8.83 -14.85 -3.42
CA GLY A 160 9.42 -13.95 -4.43
C GLY A 160 8.50 -12.83 -4.92
N LEU A 161 7.39 -12.58 -4.22
CA LEU A 161 6.45 -11.52 -4.55
C LEU A 161 6.87 -10.19 -3.92
N SER A 162 6.62 -9.11 -4.63
CA SER A 162 6.81 -7.73 -4.17
C SER A 162 5.48 -7.11 -3.80
N CYS A 163 5.44 -6.40 -2.68
CA CYS A 163 4.23 -5.75 -2.18
C CYS A 163 4.42 -4.25 -1.96
N SER A 164 3.31 -3.52 -2.00
CA SER A 164 3.21 -2.12 -1.58
C SER A 164 1.92 -1.91 -0.78
N VAL A 165 1.99 -1.10 0.27
CA VAL A 165 0.84 -0.80 1.12
C VAL A 165 0.06 0.38 0.55
N LEU A 166 -1.26 0.23 0.48
CA LEU A 166 -2.22 1.24 0.05
C LEU A 166 -3.15 1.61 1.21
N ALA A 167 -2.64 2.36 2.17
CA ALA A 167 -3.37 2.69 3.40
C ALA A 167 -4.52 3.68 3.17
N ALA A 168 -4.41 4.60 2.23
CA ALA A 168 -5.40 5.66 2.01
C ALA A 168 -6.82 5.12 1.77
N GLY A 169 -6.96 4.02 1.03
CA GLY A 169 -8.26 3.39 0.74
C GLY A 169 -9.01 2.85 1.96
N VAL A 170 -8.33 2.70 3.09
CA VAL A 170 -8.94 2.24 4.35
C VAL A 170 -8.91 3.29 5.48
N GLN A 171 -8.08 4.33 5.35
CA GLN A 171 -7.89 5.36 6.38
C GLN A 171 -8.63 6.66 6.08
N VAL A 172 -8.94 6.95 4.82
CA VAL A 172 -9.52 8.24 4.40
C VAL A 172 -11.03 8.14 4.26
N GLY A 173 -11.76 9.00 4.95
CA GLY A 173 -13.22 9.12 4.83
C GLY A 173 -13.95 7.79 4.96
N ASN A 174 -14.85 7.53 4.02
CA ASN A 174 -15.66 6.31 3.97
C ASN A 174 -15.25 5.33 2.85
N TYR A 175 -14.03 5.47 2.31
CA TYR A 175 -13.59 4.58 1.23
C TYR A 175 -13.53 3.11 1.63
N PHE A 176 -13.24 2.81 2.91
CA PHE A 176 -13.26 1.45 3.43
C PHE A 176 -14.62 0.74 3.21
N LYS A 177 -15.75 1.48 3.28
CA LYS A 177 -17.08 0.90 2.99
C LYS A 177 -17.21 0.45 1.55
N LYS A 178 -16.69 1.26 0.60
CA LYS A 178 -16.67 0.87 -0.82
C LYS A 178 -15.79 -0.35 -1.07
N VAL A 179 -14.68 -0.48 -0.34
CA VAL A 179 -13.85 -1.70 -0.38
C VAL A 179 -14.66 -2.89 0.11
N GLN A 180 -15.37 -2.76 1.24
CA GLN A 180 -16.23 -3.83 1.78
C GLN A 180 -17.34 -4.24 0.80
N GLU A 181 -17.99 -3.28 0.11
CA GLU A 181 -18.99 -3.56 -0.91
C GLU A 181 -18.43 -4.42 -2.05
N ILE A 182 -17.22 -4.10 -2.55
CA ILE A 182 -16.57 -4.89 -3.60
C ILE A 182 -16.24 -6.31 -3.13
N LEU A 183 -15.86 -6.46 -1.87
CA LEU A 183 -15.53 -7.76 -1.28
C LEU A 183 -16.76 -8.64 -1.04
N SER A 184 -17.89 -8.03 -0.67
CA SER A 184 -19.14 -8.75 -0.34
C SER A 184 -19.95 -9.19 -1.55
N THR A 185 -19.66 -8.68 -2.76
CA THR A 185 -20.32 -9.02 -4.02
C THR A 185 -19.76 -10.29 -4.71
N SER A 186 -19.25 -11.24 -3.94
CA SER A 186 -18.74 -12.53 -4.45
C SER A 186 -19.65 -13.69 -4.16
#